data_58f5c3c1c1410d673aa0d1865d8c57ae
#
_entry.id   58f5c3c1c1410d673aa0d1865d8c57ae
#
_cell.length_a   1.000
_cell.length_b   1.000
_cell.length_c   1.000
_cell.angle_alpha   90.00
_cell.angle_beta   90.00
_cell.angle_gamma   90.00
#
_symmetry.space_group_name_H-M   'P 1'
#
loop_
_entity.id
_entity.type
_entity.pdbx_description
1 polymer ?
#
loop_
_entity_poly.entity_id
_entity_poly.type
_entity_poly.pdbx_seq_one_letter_code
_entity_poly.pdbx_strand_id
1 'polypeptide(L)'
;MGSMAVWKVLEEMVIELRKKPGSIPSKILNDLKSAKVLLEITDREEKKQEETSLKIEHYLENIEIYIFNEIQKKFEPKIVKEWLNRLGEARRKIIQIKEENKFISGVPRDQKWIRVKPISELPKEMLEKIAEDENLMVSSYKDGKITIYGETKNIQNFIKKITNRVSKIQN
;
A
#
# COMPACT_ATOMS: atom_id res chain seq x y z
N MET A 1 -1.96 -1.36 4.98
CA MET A 1 -2.68 -0.84 6.18
C MET A 1 -4.04 -0.24 5.86
N GLY A 2 -4.22 0.51 4.80
CA GLY A 2 -5.53 1.11 4.48
C GLY A 2 -6.64 0.09 4.25
N SER A 3 -6.37 -1.00 3.52
CA SER A 3 -7.36 -2.06 3.26
C SER A 3 -7.82 -2.78 4.52
N MET A 4 -6.98 -2.84 5.58
CA MET A 4 -7.37 -3.38 6.88
C MET A 4 -8.44 -2.50 7.57
N ALA A 5 -8.40 -1.18 7.40
CA ALA A 5 -9.43 -0.29 7.94
C ALA A 5 -10.79 -0.52 7.27
N VAL A 6 -10.81 -0.71 5.96
CA VAL A 6 -12.03 -1.09 5.21
C VAL A 6 -12.55 -2.44 5.67
N TRP A 7 -11.66 -3.44 5.76
CA TRP A 7 -12.02 -4.77 6.23
C TRP A 7 -12.68 -4.76 7.61
N LYS A 8 -12.14 -3.99 8.57
CA LYS A 8 -12.73 -3.86 9.91
C LYS A 8 -14.13 -3.28 9.88
N VAL A 9 -14.38 -2.25 9.08
CA VAL A 9 -15.73 -1.68 8.95
C VAL A 9 -16.68 -2.70 8.36
N LEU A 10 -16.28 -3.45 7.33
CA LEU A 10 -17.10 -4.50 6.73
C LEU A 10 -17.36 -5.65 7.71
N GLU A 11 -16.39 -6.06 8.52
CA GLU A 11 -16.57 -7.06 9.57
C GLU A 11 -17.61 -6.63 10.59
N GLU A 12 -17.56 -5.40 11.09
CA GLU A 12 -18.56 -4.85 12.01
C GLU A 12 -19.95 -4.86 11.38
N MET A 13 -20.08 -4.47 10.12
CA MET A 13 -21.36 -4.49 9.40
C MET A 13 -21.90 -5.92 9.26
N VAL A 14 -21.05 -6.90 8.99
CA VAL A 14 -21.43 -8.34 8.94
C VAL A 14 -21.92 -8.81 10.32
N ILE A 15 -21.24 -8.40 11.40
CA ILE A 15 -21.65 -8.76 12.77
C ILE A 15 -23.04 -8.18 13.08
N GLU A 16 -23.32 -6.94 12.71
CA GLU A 16 -24.62 -6.31 12.91
C GLU A 16 -25.72 -6.97 12.05
N LEU A 17 -25.40 -7.33 10.79
CA LEU A 17 -26.31 -8.08 9.93
C LEU A 17 -26.69 -9.45 10.51
N ARG A 18 -25.78 -10.14 11.20
CA ARG A 18 -26.05 -11.43 11.87
C ARG A 18 -27.09 -11.33 12.98
N LYS A 19 -27.26 -10.16 13.58
CA LYS A 19 -28.29 -9.91 14.61
C LYS A 19 -29.68 -9.74 14.02
N LYS A 20 -29.78 -9.56 12.71
CA LYS A 20 -31.06 -9.42 12.00
C LYS A 20 -31.52 -10.76 11.41
N PRO A 21 -32.85 -10.93 11.17
CA PRO A 21 -33.37 -12.14 10.55
C PRO A 21 -32.75 -12.38 9.17
N GLY A 22 -32.42 -13.63 8.88
CA GLY A 22 -31.81 -14.07 7.63
C GLY A 22 -30.41 -14.59 7.83
N SER A 23 -29.94 -15.44 6.90
CA SER A 23 -28.58 -16.01 6.91
C SER A 23 -27.65 -15.24 5.98
N ILE A 24 -26.42 -15.08 6.40
CA ILE A 24 -25.36 -14.55 5.53
C ILE A 24 -24.79 -15.71 4.73
N PRO A 25 -24.66 -15.60 3.39
CA PRO A 25 -24.10 -16.65 2.57
C PRO A 25 -22.68 -17.05 3.03
N SER A 26 -22.40 -18.35 3.03
CA SER A 26 -21.09 -18.90 3.42
C SER A 26 -19.97 -18.31 2.59
N LYS A 27 -20.24 -17.99 1.31
CA LYS A 27 -19.27 -17.34 0.43
C LYS A 27 -18.79 -16.02 1.00
N ILE A 28 -19.68 -15.16 1.47
CA ILE A 28 -19.33 -13.83 2.04
C ILE A 28 -18.49 -13.99 3.31
N LEU A 29 -18.81 -14.97 4.15
CA LEU A 29 -18.02 -15.24 5.35
C LEU A 29 -16.63 -15.78 5.01
N ASN A 30 -16.53 -16.61 3.97
CA ASN A 30 -15.26 -17.12 3.48
C ASN A 30 -14.42 -16.00 2.83
N ASP A 31 -15.04 -15.12 2.04
CA ASP A 31 -14.36 -13.97 1.44
C ASP A 31 -13.81 -13.05 2.54
N LEU A 32 -14.57 -12.81 3.61
CA LEU A 32 -14.13 -12.00 4.76
C LEU A 32 -12.92 -12.60 5.46
N LYS A 33 -12.91 -13.92 5.68
CA LYS A 33 -11.77 -14.65 6.28
C LYS A 33 -10.55 -14.64 5.36
N SER A 34 -10.75 -14.89 4.07
CA SER A 34 -9.68 -14.91 3.07
C SER A 34 -9.02 -13.54 2.93
N ALA A 35 -9.82 -12.48 2.88
CA ALA A 35 -9.31 -11.11 2.86
C ALA A 35 -8.45 -10.80 4.09
N LYS A 36 -8.89 -11.22 5.30
CA LYS A 36 -8.12 -11.05 6.54
C LYS A 36 -6.75 -11.71 6.46
N VAL A 37 -6.73 -13.00 6.10
CA VAL A 37 -5.49 -13.78 6.01
C VAL A 37 -4.53 -13.14 5.01
N LEU A 38 -5.03 -12.73 3.84
CA LEU A 38 -4.19 -12.08 2.83
C LEU A 38 -3.67 -10.71 3.32
N LEU A 39 -4.47 -9.93 4.03
CA LEU A 39 -4.05 -8.65 4.61
C LEU A 39 -2.94 -8.83 5.66
N GLU A 40 -3.03 -9.88 6.50
CA GLU A 40 -2.02 -10.19 7.51
C GLU A 40 -0.71 -10.70 6.90
N ILE A 41 -0.78 -11.46 5.79
CA ILE A 41 0.40 -11.99 5.08
C ILE A 41 1.09 -10.89 4.27
N THR A 42 0.32 -10.02 3.61
CA THR A 42 0.87 -8.96 2.75
C THR A 42 1.68 -7.92 3.53
N ASP A 43 1.39 -7.75 4.81
CA ASP A 43 2.17 -6.88 5.70
C ASP A 43 3.60 -7.42 5.97
N ARG A 44 3.87 -8.68 5.63
CA ARG A 44 5.14 -9.39 5.87
C ARG A 44 6.01 -9.61 4.63
N GLU A 45 5.47 -9.54 3.41
CA GLU A 45 6.19 -9.89 2.17
C GLU A 45 6.08 -8.80 1.08
N GLU A 46 7.17 -8.08 0.82
CA GLU A 46 7.22 -6.99 -0.20
C GLU A 46 7.13 -7.48 -1.66
N LYS A 47 7.41 -8.74 -1.96
CA LYS A 47 7.60 -9.23 -3.36
C LYS A 47 6.37 -9.76 -4.10
N LYS A 48 5.23 -9.96 -3.43
CA LYS A 48 3.98 -10.47 -4.05
C LYS A 48 2.81 -9.52 -3.95
N GLN A 49 3.07 -8.22 -3.88
CA GLN A 49 2.07 -7.23 -3.50
C GLN A 49 0.95 -7.01 -4.54
N GLU A 50 1.25 -7.03 -5.84
CA GLU A 50 0.26 -6.63 -6.85
C GLU A 50 -0.87 -7.66 -7.00
N GLU A 51 -0.53 -8.92 -7.21
CA GLU A 51 -1.53 -9.99 -7.38
C GLU A 51 -2.34 -10.22 -6.10
N THR A 52 -1.69 -10.16 -4.93
CA THR A 52 -2.35 -10.32 -3.64
C THR A 52 -3.26 -9.13 -3.33
N SER A 53 -2.85 -7.92 -3.67
CA SER A 53 -3.67 -6.71 -3.52
C SER A 53 -4.94 -6.77 -4.37
N LEU A 54 -4.85 -7.23 -5.62
CA LEU A 54 -6.02 -7.43 -6.48
C LEU A 54 -6.99 -8.47 -5.93
N LYS A 55 -6.48 -9.57 -5.36
CA LYS A 55 -7.32 -10.57 -4.69
C LYS A 55 -8.04 -10.00 -3.46
N ILE A 56 -7.33 -9.24 -2.64
CA ILE A 56 -7.91 -8.57 -1.47
C ILE A 56 -9.01 -7.61 -1.92
N GLU A 57 -8.75 -6.76 -2.90
CA GLU A 57 -9.73 -5.81 -3.44
C GLU A 57 -10.98 -6.54 -3.95
N HIS A 58 -10.81 -7.63 -4.67
CA HIS A 58 -11.92 -8.44 -5.17
C HIS A 58 -12.77 -9.04 -4.03
N TYR A 59 -12.15 -9.57 -2.97
CA TYR A 59 -12.90 -10.07 -1.82
C TYR A 59 -13.65 -8.95 -1.09
N LEU A 60 -13.01 -7.82 -0.86
CA LEU A 60 -13.65 -6.67 -0.20
C LEU A 60 -14.82 -6.13 -1.02
N GLU A 61 -14.67 -6.05 -2.33
CA GLU A 61 -15.74 -5.61 -3.25
C GLU A 61 -16.96 -6.55 -3.22
N ASN A 62 -16.74 -7.86 -3.27
CA ASN A 62 -17.82 -8.85 -3.16
C ASN A 62 -18.61 -8.72 -1.85
N ILE A 63 -17.89 -8.54 -0.73
CA ILE A 63 -18.48 -8.35 0.58
C ILE A 63 -19.27 -7.04 0.62
N GLU A 64 -18.70 -5.96 0.10
CA GLU A 64 -19.31 -4.64 0.09
C GLU A 64 -20.61 -4.61 -0.71
N ILE A 65 -20.64 -5.20 -1.89
CA ILE A 65 -21.84 -5.30 -2.74
C ILE A 65 -22.96 -6.06 -2.00
N TYR A 66 -22.62 -7.19 -1.37
CA TYR A 66 -23.59 -7.95 -0.60
C TYR A 66 -24.13 -7.15 0.58
N ILE A 67 -23.23 -6.58 1.39
CA ILE A 67 -23.61 -5.80 2.57
C ILE A 67 -24.47 -4.61 2.18
N PHE A 68 -24.09 -3.86 1.16
CA PHE A 68 -24.83 -2.70 0.68
C PHE A 68 -26.29 -3.04 0.35
N ASN A 69 -26.51 -4.16 -0.34
CA ASN A 69 -27.85 -4.62 -0.69
C ASN A 69 -28.65 -5.04 0.54
N GLU A 70 -28.02 -5.65 1.53
CA GLU A 70 -28.72 -6.17 2.73
C GLU A 70 -28.98 -5.10 3.78
N ILE A 71 -28.06 -4.17 3.99
CA ILE A 71 -28.25 -3.11 4.99
C ILE A 71 -29.39 -2.17 4.62
N GLN A 72 -29.56 -1.86 3.34
CA GLN A 72 -30.67 -1.02 2.87
C GLN A 72 -32.06 -1.64 3.16
N LYS A 73 -32.15 -2.97 3.21
CA LYS A 73 -33.38 -3.69 3.48
C LYS A 73 -33.67 -3.84 4.97
N LYS A 74 -32.62 -3.90 5.80
CA LYS A 74 -32.71 -4.36 7.19
C LYS A 74 -32.49 -3.27 8.24
N PHE A 75 -31.95 -2.12 7.84
CA PHE A 75 -31.62 -1.03 8.74
C PHE A 75 -32.24 0.30 8.30
N GLU A 76 -32.39 1.20 9.26
CA GLU A 76 -32.89 2.54 8.99
C GLU A 76 -31.91 3.37 8.13
N PRO A 77 -32.40 4.28 7.28
CA PRO A 77 -31.55 5.08 6.40
C PRO A 77 -30.45 5.87 7.12
N LYS A 78 -30.69 6.28 8.36
CA LYS A 78 -29.71 6.98 9.20
C LYS A 78 -28.51 6.10 9.51
N ILE A 79 -28.73 4.85 9.89
CA ILE A 79 -27.68 3.86 10.21
C ILE A 79 -26.90 3.49 8.93
N VAL A 80 -27.62 3.29 7.83
CA VAL A 80 -27.00 3.02 6.53
C VAL A 80 -26.06 4.16 6.12
N LYS A 81 -26.51 5.41 6.25
CA LYS A 81 -25.71 6.60 5.93
C LYS A 81 -24.45 6.70 6.81
N GLU A 82 -24.57 6.42 8.09
CA GLU A 82 -23.46 6.43 9.04
C GLU A 82 -22.40 5.40 8.65
N TRP A 83 -22.78 4.17 8.32
CA TRP A 83 -21.86 3.14 7.87
C TRP A 83 -21.19 3.47 6.54
N LEU A 84 -21.94 4.00 5.57
CA LEU A 84 -21.38 4.43 4.30
C LEU A 84 -20.35 5.57 4.48
N ASN A 85 -20.58 6.48 5.41
CA ASN A 85 -19.62 7.52 5.75
C ASN A 85 -18.35 6.92 6.36
N ARG A 86 -18.46 5.99 7.31
CA ARG A 86 -17.32 5.28 7.92
C ARG A 86 -16.50 4.52 6.88
N LEU A 87 -17.17 3.84 5.95
CA LEU A 87 -16.51 3.12 4.86
C LEU A 87 -15.78 4.08 3.91
N GLY A 88 -16.41 5.20 3.57
CA GLY A 88 -15.82 6.27 2.76
C GLY A 88 -14.58 6.89 3.42
N GLU A 89 -14.60 7.11 4.74
CA GLU A 89 -13.44 7.60 5.49
C GLU A 89 -12.30 6.57 5.53
N ALA A 90 -12.60 5.31 5.73
CA ALA A 90 -11.60 4.24 5.69
C ALA A 90 -10.93 4.16 4.31
N ARG A 91 -11.69 4.32 3.22
CA ARG A 91 -11.15 4.36 1.85
C ARG A 91 -10.32 5.61 1.57
N ARG A 92 -10.72 6.77 2.05
CA ARG A 92 -9.93 8.02 1.91
C ARG A 92 -8.56 7.91 2.57
N LYS A 93 -8.47 7.29 3.73
CA LYS A 93 -7.19 6.99 4.39
C LYS A 93 -6.27 6.13 3.51
N ILE A 94 -6.82 5.18 2.76
CA ILE A 94 -6.06 4.38 1.79
C ILE A 94 -5.48 5.25 0.66
N ILE A 95 -6.31 6.12 0.10
CA ILE A 95 -5.90 7.01 -1.00
C ILE A 95 -4.80 7.96 -0.52
N GLN A 96 -4.96 8.56 0.65
CA GLN A 96 -3.94 9.43 1.24
C GLN A 96 -2.61 8.70 1.47
N ILE A 97 -2.62 7.48 2.02
CA ILE A 97 -1.41 6.67 2.22
C ILE A 97 -0.78 6.29 0.87
N LYS A 98 -1.59 5.94 -0.14
CA LYS A 98 -1.07 5.65 -1.50
C LYS A 98 -0.49 6.90 -2.16
N GLU A 99 -1.08 8.07 -1.94
CA GLU A 99 -0.56 9.35 -2.46
C GLU A 99 0.69 9.80 -1.70
N GLU A 100 0.73 9.68 -0.39
CA GLU A 100 1.92 9.96 0.42
C GLU A 100 3.09 9.04 0.07
N ASN A 101 2.82 7.78 -0.28
CA ASN A 101 3.84 6.86 -0.78
C ASN A 101 4.27 7.13 -2.23
N LYS A 102 3.44 7.79 -3.03
CA LYS A 102 3.80 8.27 -4.38
C LYS A 102 4.58 9.57 -4.36
N PHE A 103 4.37 10.40 -3.35
CA PHE A 103 5.03 11.69 -3.19
C PHE A 103 5.98 11.64 -1.99
N ILE A 104 7.26 11.56 -2.27
CA ILE A 104 8.27 11.79 -1.24
C ILE A 104 8.30 13.29 -0.99
N SER A 105 8.07 13.67 0.26
CA SER A 105 8.18 15.07 0.69
C SER A 105 9.54 15.64 0.30
N GLY A 106 9.54 16.76 -0.43
CA GLY A 106 10.74 17.43 -0.89
C GLY A 106 11.26 17.02 -2.26
N VAL A 107 10.64 16.07 -2.96
CA VAL A 107 10.98 15.73 -4.36
C VAL A 107 10.02 16.43 -5.32
N PRO A 108 10.52 17.21 -6.30
CA PRO A 108 9.69 17.82 -7.34
C PRO A 108 8.92 16.79 -8.17
N ARG A 109 7.69 17.13 -8.60
CA ARG A 109 6.78 16.21 -9.30
C ARG A 109 7.28 15.74 -10.67
N ASP A 110 8.12 16.53 -11.30
CA ASP A 110 8.73 16.29 -12.61
C ASP A 110 10.01 15.45 -12.55
N GLN A 111 10.48 15.14 -11.35
CA GLN A 111 11.70 14.37 -11.14
C GLN A 111 11.40 12.89 -10.82
N LYS A 112 12.29 12.02 -11.24
CA LYS A 112 12.30 10.61 -10.86
C LYS A 112 13.08 10.41 -9.57
N TRP A 113 12.70 9.39 -8.83
CA TRP A 113 13.36 9.06 -7.57
C TRP A 113 13.50 7.55 -7.39
N ILE A 114 14.50 7.16 -6.63
CA ILE A 114 14.74 5.78 -6.17
C ILE A 114 15.09 5.78 -4.69
N ARG A 115 14.79 4.69 -4.01
CA ARG A 115 15.24 4.42 -2.64
C ARG A 115 16.32 3.35 -2.67
N VAL A 116 17.44 3.64 -2.03
CA VAL A 116 18.57 2.70 -1.94
C VAL A 116 18.88 2.45 -0.48
N LYS A 117 19.03 1.18 -0.11
CA LYS A 117 19.53 0.79 1.20
C LYS A 117 21.05 0.66 1.13
N PRO A 118 21.81 1.40 1.95
CA PRO A 118 23.26 1.21 2.04
C PRO A 118 23.59 -0.22 2.47
N ILE A 119 24.59 -0.81 1.86
CA ILE A 119 25.16 -2.11 2.19
C ILE A 119 26.67 -1.95 2.40
N SER A 120 27.34 -2.98 2.93
CA SER A 120 28.79 -2.92 3.22
C SER A 120 29.63 -2.54 2.00
N GLU A 121 29.22 -3.05 0.82
CA GLU A 121 29.90 -2.81 -0.46
C GLU A 121 29.58 -1.44 -1.07
N LEU A 122 28.45 -0.85 -0.67
CA LEU A 122 27.98 0.48 -1.08
C LEU A 122 27.52 1.27 0.15
N PRO A 123 28.44 1.77 0.97
CA PRO A 123 28.12 2.58 2.14
C PRO A 123 27.48 3.91 1.72
N LYS A 124 26.82 4.56 2.68
CA LYS A 124 26.06 5.80 2.48
C LYS A 124 26.89 6.88 1.77
N GLU A 125 28.12 7.10 2.24
CA GLU A 125 29.01 8.12 1.72
C GLU A 125 29.37 7.89 0.24
N MET A 126 29.48 6.63 -0.15
CA MET A 126 29.76 6.27 -1.55
C MET A 126 28.53 6.48 -2.44
N LEU A 127 27.34 6.16 -1.96
CA LEU A 127 26.10 6.40 -2.67
C LEU A 127 25.85 7.91 -2.86
N GLU A 128 26.10 8.70 -1.84
CA GLU A 128 25.99 10.16 -1.90
C GLU A 128 26.97 10.74 -2.92
N LYS A 129 28.22 10.30 -2.94
CA LYS A 129 29.22 10.73 -3.90
C LYS A 129 28.86 10.38 -5.35
N ILE A 130 28.38 9.16 -5.61
CA ILE A 130 27.95 8.76 -6.95
C ILE A 130 26.73 9.58 -7.39
N ALA A 131 25.80 9.88 -6.46
CA ALA A 131 24.64 10.71 -6.76
C ALA A 131 25.05 12.15 -7.10
N GLU A 132 26.01 12.72 -6.37
CA GLU A 132 26.56 14.04 -6.65
C GLU A 132 27.24 14.10 -8.01
N ASP A 133 28.07 13.10 -8.37
CA ASP A 133 28.73 12.97 -9.69
C ASP A 133 27.72 12.93 -10.85
N GLU A 134 26.47 12.44 -10.61
CA GLU A 134 25.38 12.40 -11.59
C GLU A 134 24.40 13.57 -11.47
N ASN A 135 24.73 14.62 -10.72
CA ASN A 135 23.87 15.77 -10.46
C ASN A 135 22.49 15.37 -9.88
N LEU A 136 22.48 14.40 -8.98
CA LEU A 136 21.30 13.95 -8.27
C LEU A 136 21.25 14.52 -6.86
N MET A 137 20.03 14.74 -6.37
CA MET A 137 19.80 15.18 -4.99
C MET A 137 19.63 13.96 -4.09
N VAL A 138 20.06 14.11 -2.84
CA VAL A 138 20.00 13.04 -1.83
C VAL A 138 19.20 13.52 -0.62
N SER A 139 18.26 12.70 -0.18
CA SER A 139 17.49 12.91 1.05
C SER A 139 17.56 11.66 1.93
N SER A 140 17.90 11.84 3.19
CA SER A 140 17.95 10.72 4.15
C SER A 140 16.56 10.38 4.69
N TYR A 141 16.27 9.08 4.83
CA TYR A 141 15.02 8.57 5.37
C TYR A 141 15.20 8.01 6.78
N LYS A 142 14.16 8.04 7.61
CA LYS A 142 14.20 7.55 8.99
C LYS A 142 14.53 6.06 9.13
N ASP A 143 14.31 5.26 8.09
CA ASP A 143 14.49 3.80 8.08
C ASP A 143 15.89 3.34 7.60
N GLY A 144 16.89 4.24 7.58
CA GLY A 144 18.22 3.92 7.10
C GLY A 144 18.32 3.77 5.57
N LYS A 145 17.27 4.07 4.83
CA LYS A 145 17.28 4.15 3.36
C LYS A 145 17.57 5.57 2.92
N ILE A 146 18.17 5.70 1.75
CA ILE A 146 18.48 7.00 1.11
C ILE A 146 17.55 7.15 -0.09
N THR A 147 16.92 8.30 -0.19
CA THR A 147 16.17 8.69 -1.39
C THR A 147 17.06 9.54 -2.28
N ILE A 148 17.20 9.14 -3.52
CA ILE A 148 17.98 9.82 -4.54
C ILE A 148 17.01 10.21 -5.65
N TYR A 149 17.03 11.48 -6.08
CA TYR A 149 16.10 12.00 -7.05
C TYR A 149 16.75 13.02 -7.99
N GLY A 150 16.17 13.16 -9.19
CA GLY A 150 16.62 14.07 -10.22
C GLY A 150 16.06 13.71 -11.59
N GLU A 151 16.73 14.13 -12.64
CA GLU A 151 16.33 13.80 -14.00
C GLU A 151 16.42 12.31 -14.29
N THR A 152 15.50 11.81 -15.12
CA THR A 152 15.41 10.39 -15.45
C THR A 152 16.72 9.81 -15.99
N LYS A 153 17.41 10.56 -16.84
CA LYS A 153 18.70 10.16 -17.44
C LYS A 153 19.78 9.97 -16.37
N ASN A 154 19.85 10.90 -15.42
CA ASN A 154 20.82 10.87 -14.33
C ASN A 154 20.57 9.72 -13.37
N ILE A 155 19.29 9.42 -13.06
CA ILE A 155 18.89 8.23 -12.29
C ILE A 155 19.31 6.94 -12.99
N GLN A 156 19.14 6.84 -14.32
CA GLN A 156 19.56 5.66 -15.07
C GLN A 156 21.10 5.49 -15.04
N ASN A 157 21.86 6.56 -15.17
CA ASN A 157 23.32 6.52 -15.07
C ASN A 157 23.78 6.09 -13.68
N PHE A 158 23.16 6.64 -12.64
CA PHE A 158 23.41 6.25 -11.26
C PHE A 158 23.17 4.74 -11.04
N ILE A 159 22.03 4.20 -11.49
CA ILE A 159 21.72 2.78 -11.39
C ILE A 159 22.80 1.93 -12.09
N LYS A 160 23.23 2.32 -13.30
CA LYS A 160 24.30 1.62 -14.02
C LYS A 160 25.61 1.61 -13.24
N LYS A 161 26.00 2.74 -12.65
CA LYS A 161 27.24 2.86 -11.87
C LYS A 161 27.22 1.98 -10.63
N ILE A 162 26.14 1.97 -9.86
CA ILE A 162 26.03 1.12 -8.66
C ILE A 162 25.98 -0.37 -9.03
N THR A 163 25.25 -0.74 -10.08
CA THR A 163 25.18 -2.13 -10.54
C THR A 163 26.54 -2.65 -11.00
N ASN A 164 27.30 -1.86 -11.76
CA ASN A 164 28.63 -2.23 -12.21
C ASN A 164 29.62 -2.40 -11.04
N ARG A 165 29.50 -1.60 -10.00
CA ARG A 165 30.33 -1.75 -8.80
C ARG A 165 30.02 -3.01 -8.03
N VAL A 166 28.76 -3.32 -7.79
CA VAL A 166 28.34 -4.54 -7.10
C VAL A 166 28.78 -5.77 -7.88
N SER A 167 28.64 -5.78 -9.21
CA SER A 167 29.06 -6.90 -10.06
C SER A 167 30.58 -7.14 -10.07
N LYS A 168 31.40 -6.10 -9.88
CA LYS A 168 32.87 -6.22 -9.80
C LYS A 168 33.37 -6.75 -8.47
N ILE A 169 32.57 -6.73 -7.42
CA ILE A 169 32.93 -7.19 -6.08
C ILE A 169 32.58 -8.68 -5.90
N GLN A 170 31.67 -9.20 -6.74
CA GLN A 170 31.25 -10.61 -6.73
C GLN A 170 32.12 -11.55 -7.62
N ASN A 171 33.14 -11.03 -8.30
CA ASN A 171 34.15 -11.76 -9.06
C ASN A 171 35.52 -11.64 -8.36
#